data_ef97e8e71fe4b21dc5b9329d89ba971b
#
_entry.id   ef97e8e71fe4b21dc5b9329d89ba971b
#
_cell.length_a   1.000
_cell.length_b   1.000
_cell.length_c   1.000
_cell.angle_alpha   90.00
_cell.angle_beta   90.00
_cell.angle_gamma   90.00
#
_symmetry.space_group_name_H-M   'P 1'
#
loop_
_entity.id
_entity.type
_entity.pdbx_description
1 polymer ?
#
loop_
_entity_poly.entity_id
_entity_poly.type
_entity_poly.pdbx_seq_one_letter_code
_entity_poly.pdbx_strand_id
1 'polypeptide(L)'
;LDFSEPGILGVYVDEQQVALREATLSQAGLKLGRELASSFSSLRPNDLIWNYVVNNYLKGQSPPAFDLLYWNADSTNLPGPMFVQYLRRLYLDNALAKNELESLDVRLDLKKINLPSYVLAAREDHIVPWKSAYASAHCIKTASRKPAGLRFVLAASGHIAGVINPAHKNKRSFWTAA
;
A
#
# COMPACT_ATOMS: atom_id res chain seq x y z
N LEU A 1 5.60 3.56 5.15
CA LEU A 1 6.71 4.15 5.87
C LEU A 1 6.89 3.51 7.24
N ASP A 2 5.81 3.18 7.92
CA ASP A 2 5.81 2.27 9.06
C ASP A 2 5.05 1.00 8.68
N PHE A 3 5.74 -0.13 8.70
CA PHE A 3 5.23 -1.44 8.26
C PHE A 3 4.99 -2.39 9.44
N SER A 4 4.92 -1.87 10.68
CA SER A 4 4.69 -2.69 11.90
C SER A 4 3.36 -3.45 11.86
N GLU A 5 2.37 -2.91 11.16
CA GLU A 5 1.09 -3.58 10.93
C GLU A 5 0.83 -3.70 9.41
N PRO A 6 1.39 -4.71 8.72
CA PRO A 6 1.24 -4.86 7.28
C PRO A 6 -0.18 -5.29 6.84
N GLY A 7 -1.07 -5.53 7.80
CA GLY A 7 -2.43 -5.98 7.53
C GLY A 7 -2.46 -7.35 6.86
N ILE A 8 -3.41 -7.52 5.94
CA ILE A 8 -3.61 -8.79 5.22
C ILE A 8 -2.39 -9.17 4.35
N LEU A 9 -1.57 -8.21 3.93
CA LEU A 9 -0.35 -8.47 3.18
C LEU A 9 0.70 -9.25 4.00
N GLY A 10 0.61 -9.22 5.32
CA GLY A 10 1.49 -9.98 6.21
C GLY A 10 1.53 -11.47 5.93
N VAL A 11 0.48 -12.05 5.33
CA VAL A 11 0.46 -13.48 4.95
C VAL A 11 1.50 -13.83 3.88
N TYR A 12 2.02 -12.84 3.16
CA TYR A 12 3.05 -13.03 2.13
C TYR A 12 4.45 -12.61 2.58
N VAL A 13 4.59 -12.13 3.82
CA VAL A 13 5.83 -11.52 4.31
C VAL A 13 6.18 -12.13 5.66
N ASP A 14 6.84 -13.26 5.61
CA ASP A 14 7.54 -13.89 6.73
C ASP A 14 9.00 -14.18 6.35
N GLU A 15 9.79 -14.56 7.33
CA GLU A 15 11.22 -14.82 7.12
C GLU A 15 11.49 -15.90 6.07
N GLN A 16 10.69 -16.96 6.06
CA GLN A 16 10.87 -18.07 5.12
C GLN A 16 10.55 -17.65 3.67
N GLN A 17 9.45 -16.94 3.49
CA GLN A 17 9.05 -16.43 2.18
C GLN A 17 10.04 -15.40 1.64
N VAL A 18 10.52 -14.50 2.48
CA VAL A 18 11.51 -13.51 2.05
C VAL A 18 12.84 -14.20 1.73
N ALA A 19 13.31 -15.14 2.54
CA ALA A 19 14.53 -15.92 2.24
C ALA A 19 14.41 -16.68 0.91
N LEU A 20 13.25 -17.27 0.60
CA LEU A 20 13.00 -17.91 -0.69
C LEU A 20 13.10 -16.90 -1.85
N ARG A 21 12.56 -15.70 -1.69
CA ARG A 21 12.66 -14.63 -2.71
C ARG A 21 14.10 -14.14 -2.87
N GLU A 22 14.84 -14.03 -1.79
CA GLU A 22 16.27 -13.72 -1.81
C GLU A 22 17.05 -14.75 -2.62
N ALA A 23 16.82 -16.03 -2.36
CA ALA A 23 17.49 -17.10 -3.09
C ALA A 23 17.18 -17.11 -4.60
N THR A 24 15.97 -16.68 -4.99
CA THR A 24 15.49 -16.79 -6.38
C THR A 24 15.63 -15.50 -7.19
N LEU A 25 15.59 -14.32 -6.55
CA LEU A 25 15.48 -13.03 -7.23
C LEU A 25 16.56 -12.02 -6.85
N SER A 26 17.40 -12.27 -5.83
CA SER A 26 18.34 -11.25 -5.32
C SER A 26 19.47 -10.89 -6.29
N GLN A 27 19.90 -11.81 -7.14
CA GLN A 27 20.99 -11.58 -8.08
C GLN A 27 20.50 -11.12 -9.46
N ALA A 28 19.34 -11.58 -9.89
CA ALA A 28 18.78 -11.27 -11.19
C ALA A 28 17.28 -11.62 -11.22
N GLY A 29 16.64 -11.29 -12.33
CA GLY A 29 15.25 -11.65 -12.54
C GLY A 29 14.27 -10.50 -12.31
N LEU A 30 13.00 -10.81 -12.54
CA LEU A 30 11.90 -9.86 -12.43
C LEU A 30 10.80 -10.46 -11.58
N LYS A 31 10.26 -9.67 -10.68
CA LYS A 31 8.93 -9.92 -10.10
C LYS A 31 7.89 -9.37 -11.08
N LEU A 32 7.18 -10.29 -11.74
CA LEU A 32 6.23 -9.92 -12.78
C LEU A 32 5.00 -9.23 -12.18
N GLY A 33 4.54 -8.17 -12.84
CA GLY A 33 3.35 -7.44 -12.42
C GLY A 33 2.11 -8.32 -12.34
N ARG A 34 1.94 -9.27 -13.26
CA ARG A 34 0.85 -10.26 -13.24
C ARG A 34 0.85 -11.14 -11.99
N GLU A 35 2.02 -11.45 -11.44
CA GLU A 35 2.12 -12.25 -10.19
C GLU A 35 1.72 -11.42 -8.98
N LEU A 36 2.06 -10.13 -8.98
CA LEU A 36 1.58 -9.19 -7.96
C LEU A 36 0.07 -9.05 -8.04
N ALA A 37 -0.49 -8.85 -9.22
CA ALA A 37 -1.94 -8.77 -9.44
C ALA A 37 -2.65 -10.04 -8.96
N SER A 38 -2.09 -11.23 -9.23
CA SER A 38 -2.61 -12.51 -8.73
C SER A 38 -2.59 -12.57 -7.20
N SER A 39 -1.51 -12.13 -6.56
CA SER A 39 -1.42 -12.08 -5.10
C SER A 39 -2.49 -11.16 -4.50
N PHE A 40 -2.69 -9.96 -5.04
CA PHE A 40 -3.73 -9.05 -4.58
C PHE A 40 -5.15 -9.62 -4.80
N SER A 41 -5.40 -10.25 -5.94
CA SER A 41 -6.69 -10.90 -6.20
C SER A 41 -6.99 -12.03 -5.22
N SER A 42 -5.97 -12.77 -4.81
CA SER A 42 -6.08 -13.87 -3.84
C SER A 42 -6.37 -13.38 -2.41
N LEU A 43 -6.06 -12.13 -2.08
CA LEU A 43 -6.43 -11.54 -0.78
C LEU A 43 -7.93 -11.26 -0.65
N ARG A 44 -8.62 -11.04 -1.76
CA ARG A 44 -10.07 -10.81 -1.81
C ARG A 44 -10.75 -11.62 -2.91
N PRO A 45 -10.67 -12.96 -2.85
CA PRO A 45 -11.13 -13.81 -3.94
C PRO A 45 -12.64 -13.68 -4.18
N ASN A 46 -13.44 -13.44 -3.14
CA ASN A 46 -14.88 -13.27 -3.30
C ASN A 46 -15.27 -12.04 -4.12
N ASP A 47 -14.51 -10.95 -4.00
CA ASP A 47 -14.78 -9.71 -4.72
C ASP A 47 -14.15 -9.71 -6.12
N LEU A 48 -12.94 -10.25 -6.24
CA LEU A 48 -12.09 -10.08 -7.42
C LEU A 48 -12.04 -11.31 -8.33
N ILE A 49 -12.52 -12.47 -7.87
CA ILE A 49 -12.54 -13.71 -8.65
C ILE A 49 -13.94 -14.29 -8.67
N TRP A 50 -14.46 -14.73 -7.53
CA TRP A 50 -15.71 -15.49 -7.46
C TRP A 50 -16.94 -14.67 -7.86
N ASN A 51 -16.95 -13.38 -7.61
CA ASN A 51 -18.02 -12.51 -8.06
C ASN A 51 -18.19 -12.55 -9.60
N TYR A 52 -17.07 -12.53 -10.33
CA TYR A 52 -17.07 -12.63 -11.79
C TYR A 52 -17.43 -14.03 -12.28
N VAL A 53 -16.95 -15.07 -11.61
CA VAL A 53 -17.35 -16.44 -11.93
C VAL A 53 -18.85 -16.61 -11.80
N VAL A 54 -19.43 -16.18 -10.69
CA VAL A 54 -20.88 -16.33 -10.44
C VAL A 54 -21.71 -15.47 -11.38
N ASN A 55 -21.43 -14.16 -11.46
CA ASN A 55 -22.31 -13.25 -12.20
C ASN A 55 -22.08 -13.32 -13.72
N ASN A 56 -20.84 -13.39 -14.18
CA ASN A 56 -20.54 -13.35 -15.60
C ASN A 56 -20.56 -14.73 -16.24
N TYR A 57 -19.85 -15.70 -15.67
CA TYR A 57 -19.77 -17.03 -16.25
C TYR A 57 -21.05 -17.87 -16.00
N LEU A 58 -21.49 -17.99 -14.74
CA LEU A 58 -22.64 -18.84 -14.40
C LEU A 58 -23.99 -18.20 -14.75
N LYS A 59 -24.13 -16.88 -14.54
CA LYS A 59 -25.42 -16.17 -14.80
C LYS A 59 -25.45 -15.49 -16.17
N GLY A 60 -24.36 -15.46 -16.92
CA GLY A 60 -24.29 -14.85 -18.24
C GLY A 60 -24.48 -13.33 -18.24
N GLN A 61 -24.27 -12.65 -17.11
CA GLN A 61 -24.38 -11.20 -17.02
C GLN A 61 -23.14 -10.52 -17.59
N SER A 62 -23.31 -9.38 -18.26
CA SER A 62 -22.17 -8.57 -18.68
C SER A 62 -21.44 -8.00 -17.48
N PRO A 63 -20.08 -7.98 -17.49
CA PRO A 63 -19.33 -7.29 -16.45
C PRO A 63 -19.74 -5.83 -16.33
N PRO A 64 -19.84 -5.27 -15.11
CA PRO A 64 -20.11 -3.84 -14.96
C PRO A 64 -18.95 -3.05 -15.59
N ALA A 65 -19.30 -2.00 -16.33
CA ALA A 65 -18.29 -1.08 -16.88
C ALA A 65 -17.61 -0.33 -15.73
N PHE A 66 -16.32 -0.55 -15.59
CA PHE A 66 -15.51 0.10 -14.57
C PHE A 66 -14.11 0.39 -15.12
N ASP A 67 -13.93 1.60 -15.59
CA ASP A 67 -12.72 2.06 -16.27
C ASP A 67 -11.44 1.93 -15.42
N LEU A 68 -11.55 2.10 -14.10
CA LEU A 68 -10.42 1.90 -13.18
C LEU A 68 -9.87 0.47 -13.19
N LEU A 69 -10.64 -0.55 -13.57
CA LEU A 69 -10.13 -1.92 -13.70
C LEU A 69 -9.11 -2.03 -14.82
N TYR A 70 -9.34 -1.33 -15.94
CA TYR A 70 -8.39 -1.29 -17.05
C TYR A 70 -7.07 -0.65 -16.62
N TRP A 71 -7.13 0.50 -15.96
CA TRP A 71 -5.95 1.16 -15.40
C TRP A 71 -5.22 0.28 -14.37
N ASN A 72 -5.96 -0.39 -13.49
CA ASN A 72 -5.38 -1.25 -12.46
C ASN A 72 -4.74 -2.53 -13.02
N ALA A 73 -5.17 -2.96 -14.21
CA ALA A 73 -4.59 -4.12 -14.91
C ALA A 73 -3.25 -3.78 -15.60
N ASP A 74 -2.95 -2.51 -15.80
CA ASP A 74 -1.68 -2.05 -16.37
C ASP A 74 -0.58 -2.09 -15.31
N SER A 75 0.04 -3.24 -15.19
CA SER A 75 1.01 -3.55 -14.13
C SER A 75 2.44 -3.48 -14.63
N THR A 76 3.35 -3.03 -13.76
CA THR A 76 4.79 -2.93 -14.04
C THR A 76 5.55 -4.07 -13.36
N ASN A 77 6.54 -4.61 -14.07
CA ASN A 77 7.48 -5.57 -13.50
C ASN A 77 8.48 -4.85 -12.58
N LEU A 78 8.85 -5.50 -11.48
CA LEU A 78 9.86 -4.99 -10.55
C LEU A 78 11.18 -5.75 -10.72
N PRO A 79 12.34 -5.06 -10.72
CA PRO A 79 13.63 -5.74 -10.62
C PRO A 79 13.68 -6.64 -9.37
N GLY A 80 14.14 -7.89 -9.54
CA GLY A 80 14.20 -8.87 -8.47
C GLY A 80 14.93 -8.36 -7.22
N PRO A 81 16.15 -7.82 -7.33
CA PRO A 81 16.88 -7.27 -6.19
C PRO A 81 16.14 -6.16 -5.45
N MET A 82 15.49 -5.24 -6.19
CA MET A 82 14.68 -4.17 -5.59
C MET A 82 13.48 -4.75 -4.83
N PHE A 83 12.77 -5.71 -5.42
CA PHE A 83 11.63 -6.34 -4.78
C PHE A 83 12.01 -7.06 -3.48
N VAL A 84 13.11 -7.79 -3.50
CA VAL A 84 13.66 -8.49 -2.33
C VAL A 84 14.05 -7.49 -1.23
N GLN A 85 14.80 -6.44 -1.59
CA GLN A 85 15.17 -5.38 -0.65
C GLN A 85 13.93 -4.71 -0.04
N TYR A 86 12.90 -4.48 -0.84
CA TYR A 86 11.63 -3.90 -0.38
C TYR A 86 10.97 -4.79 0.69
N LEU A 87 10.87 -6.10 0.44
CA LEU A 87 10.28 -7.03 1.40
C LEU A 87 11.12 -7.13 2.68
N ARG A 88 12.44 -7.32 2.56
CA ARG A 88 13.33 -7.46 3.71
C ARG A 88 13.37 -6.18 4.54
N ARG A 89 13.79 -5.08 3.92
CA ARG A 89 14.13 -3.85 4.65
C ARG A 89 12.92 -3.05 5.11
N LEU A 90 11.80 -3.09 4.36
CA LEU A 90 10.61 -2.33 4.74
C LEU A 90 9.59 -3.19 5.48
N TYR A 91 9.18 -4.35 4.93
CA TYR A 91 8.15 -5.15 5.58
C TYR A 91 8.64 -5.93 6.81
N LEU A 92 9.77 -6.64 6.73
CA LEU A 92 10.28 -7.42 7.88
C LEU A 92 11.00 -6.56 8.90
N ASP A 93 12.02 -5.83 8.45
CA ASP A 93 12.88 -5.07 9.35
C ASP A 93 12.23 -3.78 9.83
N ASN A 94 11.28 -3.22 9.06
CA ASN A 94 10.72 -1.89 9.25
C ASN A 94 11.82 -0.81 9.37
N ALA A 95 12.88 -0.97 8.59
CA ALA A 95 14.12 -0.23 8.73
C ALA A 95 13.97 1.29 8.52
N LEU A 96 13.04 1.70 7.63
CA LEU A 96 12.81 3.13 7.39
C LEU A 96 12.22 3.83 8.62
N ALA A 97 11.24 3.22 9.28
CA ALA A 97 10.65 3.77 10.50
C ALA A 97 11.65 3.80 11.67
N LYS A 98 12.59 2.84 11.69
CA LYS A 98 13.66 2.74 12.69
C LYS A 98 14.87 3.62 12.38
N ASN A 99 14.87 4.33 11.25
CA ASN A 99 16.03 5.09 10.73
C ASN A 99 17.27 4.20 10.49
N GLU A 100 17.06 2.97 10.02
CA GLU A 100 18.10 1.98 9.72
C GLU A 100 18.20 1.67 8.22
N LEU A 101 17.40 2.32 7.41
CA LEU A 101 17.44 2.16 5.97
C LEU A 101 18.50 3.06 5.36
N GLU A 102 19.35 2.46 4.54
CA GLU A 102 20.35 3.16 3.74
C GLU A 102 20.04 3.03 2.25
N SER A 103 20.30 4.08 1.51
CA SER A 103 20.20 4.12 0.05
C SER A 103 21.34 4.96 -0.50
N LEU A 104 22.12 4.41 -1.47
CA LEU A 104 23.28 5.06 -2.05
C LEU A 104 24.26 5.59 -0.97
N ASP A 105 24.56 4.75 0.01
CA ASP A 105 25.46 5.04 1.15
C ASP A 105 24.98 6.20 2.03
N VAL A 106 23.71 6.59 1.90
CA VAL A 106 23.07 7.62 2.73
C VAL A 106 22.03 6.98 3.63
N ARG A 107 22.17 7.17 4.93
CA ARG A 107 21.18 6.78 5.94
C ARG A 107 19.97 7.70 5.85
N LEU A 108 18.80 7.12 5.62
CA LEU A 108 17.55 7.85 5.50
C LEU A 108 16.97 8.14 6.89
N ASP A 109 16.55 9.38 7.10
CA ASP A 109 15.91 9.82 8.34
C ASP A 109 14.68 10.65 8.02
N LEU A 110 13.50 10.06 8.27
CA LEU A 110 12.22 10.70 8.02
C LEU A 110 12.01 11.96 8.89
N LYS A 111 12.71 12.05 10.03
CA LYS A 111 12.65 13.22 10.92
C LYS A 111 13.29 14.48 10.31
N LYS A 112 14.08 14.31 9.25
CA LYS A 112 14.67 15.43 8.50
C LYS A 112 13.72 16.05 7.48
N ILE A 113 12.55 15.44 7.25
CA ILE A 113 11.54 16.03 6.37
C ILE A 113 11.03 17.32 7.01
N ASN A 114 11.26 18.44 6.34
CA ASN A 114 10.94 19.78 6.80
C ASN A 114 9.96 20.47 5.84
N LEU A 115 8.97 19.75 5.38
CA LEU A 115 7.97 20.24 4.45
C LEU A 115 6.58 20.11 5.08
N PRO A 116 5.63 21.01 4.77
CA PRO A 116 4.24 20.79 5.08
C PRO A 116 3.80 19.43 4.50
N SER A 117 3.21 18.59 5.35
CA SER A 117 2.91 17.21 4.97
C SER A 117 1.42 16.93 5.14
N TYR A 118 0.86 16.24 4.17
CA TYR A 118 -0.52 15.78 4.18
C TYR A 118 -0.54 14.26 4.02
N VAL A 119 -1.08 13.55 5.01
CA VAL A 119 -1.18 12.10 5.01
C VAL A 119 -2.66 11.71 4.96
N LEU A 120 -3.04 11.00 3.92
CA LEU A 120 -4.39 10.49 3.73
C LEU A 120 -4.41 8.97 3.90
N ALA A 121 -5.37 8.48 4.65
CA ALA A 121 -5.66 7.06 4.77
C ALA A 121 -7.16 6.80 4.61
N ALA A 122 -7.53 5.61 4.15
CA ALA A 122 -8.92 5.17 4.11
C ALA A 122 -9.19 4.17 5.24
N ARG A 123 -10.29 4.35 5.96
CA ARG A 123 -10.61 3.59 7.17
C ARG A 123 -10.74 2.09 6.93
N GLU A 124 -11.30 1.73 5.78
CA GLU A 124 -11.56 0.35 5.39
C GLU A 124 -10.55 -0.14 4.33
N ASP A 125 -9.38 0.51 4.26
CA ASP A 125 -8.32 0.07 3.38
C ASP A 125 -7.73 -1.25 3.89
N HIS A 126 -7.84 -2.29 3.06
CA HIS A 126 -7.34 -3.63 3.38
C HIS A 126 -5.89 -3.85 2.90
N ILE A 127 -5.37 -2.95 2.05
CA ILE A 127 -4.01 -3.02 1.52
C ILE A 127 -3.06 -2.21 2.42
N VAL A 128 -3.48 -0.99 2.74
CA VAL A 128 -2.71 -0.10 3.63
C VAL A 128 -3.56 0.22 4.86
N PRO A 129 -3.42 -0.52 5.96
CA PRO A 129 -4.17 -0.27 7.17
C PRO A 129 -3.98 1.18 7.65
N TRP A 130 -5.08 1.86 7.95
CA TRP A 130 -5.01 3.26 8.34
C TRP A 130 -4.16 3.52 9.59
N LYS A 131 -4.05 2.53 10.48
CA LYS A 131 -3.19 2.60 11.67
C LYS A 131 -1.73 2.70 11.30
N SER A 132 -1.27 1.92 10.30
CA SER A 132 0.10 2.01 9.77
C SER A 132 0.34 3.35 9.08
N ALA A 133 -0.64 3.86 8.34
CA ALA A 133 -0.55 5.19 7.74
C ALA A 133 -0.48 6.29 8.81
N TYR A 134 -1.24 6.15 9.91
CA TYR A 134 -1.18 7.06 11.05
C TYR A 134 0.17 6.99 11.78
N ALA A 135 0.68 5.79 12.04
CA ALA A 135 2.01 5.59 12.60
C ALA A 135 3.09 6.21 11.70
N SER A 136 2.95 6.04 10.37
CA SER A 136 3.84 6.67 9.39
C SER A 136 3.86 8.19 9.50
N ALA A 137 2.73 8.82 9.79
CA ALA A 137 2.65 10.26 10.01
C ALA A 137 3.53 10.71 11.19
N HIS A 138 3.63 9.89 12.24
CA HIS A 138 4.49 10.18 13.39
C HIS A 138 5.98 10.01 13.11
N CYS A 139 6.35 9.24 12.08
CA CYS A 139 7.74 9.15 11.64
C CYS A 139 8.23 10.43 10.98
N ILE A 140 7.31 11.26 10.46
CA ILE A 140 7.61 12.52 9.80
C ILE A 140 7.51 13.64 10.83
N LYS A 141 8.64 14.07 11.37
CA LYS A 141 8.68 15.20 12.29
C LYS A 141 8.77 16.50 11.48
N THR A 142 7.65 17.17 11.31
CA THR A 142 7.68 18.51 10.77
C THR A 142 8.30 19.46 11.80
N ALA A 143 9.47 19.99 11.49
CA ALA A 143 10.18 20.95 12.35
C ALA A 143 9.43 22.30 12.47
N SER A 144 8.38 22.49 11.72
CA SER A 144 7.61 23.72 11.68
C SER A 144 6.63 23.82 12.85
N ARG A 145 6.92 24.70 13.80
CA ARG A 145 5.95 25.21 14.80
C ARG A 145 4.87 26.11 14.19
N LYS A 146 4.80 26.22 12.85
CA LYS A 146 3.80 27.03 12.13
C LYS A 146 2.57 26.19 11.77
N PRO A 147 1.40 26.82 11.51
CA PRO A 147 0.14 26.12 11.22
C PRO A 147 0.15 25.19 9.99
N ALA A 148 1.22 25.18 9.22
CA ALA A 148 1.42 24.34 8.03
C ALA A 148 2.12 23.00 8.32
N GLY A 149 1.99 22.48 9.55
CA GLY A 149 2.62 21.25 9.97
C GLY A 149 2.13 19.98 9.24
N LEU A 150 2.10 18.88 9.93
CA LEU A 150 1.54 17.62 9.47
C LEU A 150 0.01 17.65 9.62
N ARG A 151 -0.72 17.30 8.55
CA ARG A 151 -2.16 17.04 8.61
C ARG A 151 -2.42 15.58 8.26
N PHE A 152 -3.10 14.88 9.14
CA PHE A 152 -3.61 13.54 8.88
C PHE A 152 -5.11 13.60 8.55
N VAL A 153 -5.53 12.88 7.50
CA VAL A 153 -6.92 12.75 7.11
C VAL A 153 -7.28 11.28 7.00
N LEU A 154 -8.32 10.88 7.72
CA LEU A 154 -8.91 9.57 7.62
C LEU A 154 -10.20 9.66 6.82
N ALA A 155 -10.21 9.12 5.61
CA ALA A 155 -11.39 9.05 4.78
C ALA A 155 -12.22 7.79 5.09
N ALA A 156 -13.54 7.88 5.02
CA ALA A 156 -14.43 6.74 5.11
C ALA A 156 -14.34 5.88 3.85
N SER A 157 -14.67 4.57 3.96
CA SER A 157 -14.65 3.59 2.87
C SER A 157 -13.27 2.96 2.61
N GLY A 158 -13.19 2.14 1.56
CA GLY A 158 -12.03 1.31 1.24
C GLY A 158 -10.98 2.02 0.39
N HIS A 159 -10.02 1.24 -0.06
CA HIS A 159 -8.80 1.67 -0.74
C HIS A 159 -9.00 2.71 -1.86
N ILE A 160 -9.93 2.48 -2.76
CA ILE A 160 -10.20 3.39 -3.89
C ILE A 160 -11.23 4.44 -3.49
N ALA A 161 -12.40 4.02 -3.02
CA ALA A 161 -13.54 4.89 -2.77
C ALA A 161 -13.34 5.86 -1.58
N GLY A 162 -12.36 5.60 -0.72
CA GLY A 162 -11.93 6.53 0.33
C GLY A 162 -11.21 7.76 -0.23
N VAL A 163 -10.54 7.61 -1.36
CA VAL A 163 -9.74 8.67 -2.00
C VAL A 163 -10.45 9.26 -3.21
N ILE A 164 -10.93 8.40 -4.13
CA ILE A 164 -11.63 8.81 -5.35
C ILE A 164 -13.13 8.86 -5.07
N ASN A 165 -13.57 9.99 -4.54
CA ASN A 165 -14.96 10.19 -4.16
C ASN A 165 -15.37 11.65 -4.37
N PRO A 166 -16.17 11.95 -5.41
CA PRO A 166 -16.54 13.32 -5.72
C PRO A 166 -17.36 13.95 -4.59
N ALA A 167 -16.90 15.08 -4.07
CA ALA A 167 -17.51 15.77 -2.94
C ALA A 167 -18.98 16.15 -3.21
N HIS A 168 -19.33 16.47 -4.46
CA HIS A 168 -20.71 16.84 -4.84
C HIS A 168 -21.74 15.71 -4.64
N LYS A 169 -21.30 14.45 -4.60
CA LYS A 169 -22.19 13.30 -4.32
C LYS A 169 -22.56 13.16 -2.85
N ASN A 170 -21.83 13.83 -1.94
CA ASN A 170 -22.07 13.83 -0.49
C ASN A 170 -22.29 12.44 0.14
N LYS A 171 -21.56 11.43 -0.35
CA LYS A 171 -21.79 10.01 0.03
C LYS A 171 -20.82 9.48 1.10
N ARG A 172 -19.78 10.23 1.42
CA ARG A 172 -18.71 9.77 2.30
C ARG A 172 -18.37 10.86 3.32
N SER A 173 -17.71 10.44 4.39
CA SER A 173 -17.23 11.31 5.45
C SER A 173 -15.71 11.21 5.60
N PHE A 174 -15.12 12.14 6.31
CA PHE A 174 -13.71 12.12 6.66
C PHE A 174 -13.48 12.75 8.04
N TRP A 175 -12.37 12.43 8.65
CA TRP A 175 -11.91 12.98 9.93
C TRP A 175 -10.52 13.55 9.74
N THR A 176 -10.22 14.63 10.46
CA THR A 176 -8.91 15.28 10.40
C THR A 176 -8.31 15.36 11.78
N ALA A 177 -6.99 15.17 11.86
CA ALA A 177 -6.17 15.48 13.02
C ALA A 177 -5.02 16.39 12.56
N ALA A 178 -4.69 17.36 13.42
CA ALA A 178 -3.54 18.27 13.25
C ALA A 178 -2.40 17.83 14.18
#